data_9f8cc4031a388b25dd808682cb12f7a4
#
_entry.id   9f8cc4031a388b25dd808682cb12f7a4
#
_cell.length_a   1.000
_cell.length_b   1.000
_cell.length_c   1.000
_cell.angle_alpha   90.00
_cell.angle_beta   90.00
_cell.angle_gamma   90.00
#
_symmetry.space_group_name_H-M   'P 1'
#
loop_
_entity.id
_entity.type
_entity.pdbx_description
1 polymer ?
#
loop_
_entity_poly.entity_id
_entity_poly.type
_entity_poly.pdbx_seq_one_letter_code
_entity_poly.pdbx_strand_id
1 'polypeptide(L)' 'MSRPNAPYYYKKNGDTYHWETSCSKNNYSSNDPNWVKINTKPSKEQCNECKGK' A
#
# COMPACT_ATOMS: atom_id res chain seq x y z
N MET A 1 -15.16 3.30 -4.87
CA MET A 1 -14.56 3.42 -3.53
C MET A 1 -13.96 2.08 -3.11
N SER A 2 -12.69 2.06 -2.79
CA SER A 2 -12.01 0.81 -2.43
C SER A 2 -11.83 0.71 -0.92
N ARG A 3 -11.91 -0.52 -0.40
CA ARG A 3 -11.68 -0.78 1.00
C ARG A 3 -10.36 -1.51 1.18
N PRO A 4 -9.62 -1.22 2.26
CA PRO A 4 -8.38 -1.95 2.52
C PRO A 4 -8.61 -3.45 2.63
N ASN A 5 -7.79 -4.19 1.90
CA ASN A 5 -7.78 -5.64 2.01
C ASN A 5 -6.39 -6.16 1.67
N ALA A 6 -6.09 -7.35 2.15
CA ALA A 6 -4.79 -7.97 1.89
C ALA A 6 -4.64 -8.35 0.42
N PRO A 7 -3.44 -8.31 -0.13
CA PRO A 7 -2.19 -7.91 0.51
C PRO A 7 -2.03 -6.40 0.58
N TYR A 8 -1.27 -5.95 1.58
CA TYR A 8 -0.99 -4.53 1.78
C TYR A 8 0.44 -4.24 1.36
N TYR A 9 0.63 -3.07 0.71
CA TYR A 9 1.93 -2.63 0.24
C TYR A 9 2.27 -1.30 0.89
N TYR A 10 3.48 -1.15 1.38
CA TYR A 10 3.91 0.13 1.93
C TYR A 10 5.41 0.29 1.80
N LYS A 11 5.83 1.54 1.79
CA LYS A 11 7.24 1.89 1.78
C LYS A 11 7.72 2.04 3.22
N LYS A 12 8.89 1.50 3.54
CA LYS A 12 9.40 1.52 4.92
C LYS A 12 9.46 2.90 5.52
N ASN A 13 9.82 3.90 4.71
CA ASN A 13 9.90 5.28 5.16
C ASN A 13 8.62 6.06 4.93
N GLY A 14 7.58 5.42 4.42
CA GLY A 14 6.31 6.08 4.13
C GLY A 14 5.37 6.04 5.31
N ASP A 15 4.41 6.96 5.31
CA ASP A 15 3.38 7.04 6.35
C ASP A 15 2.08 6.39 5.93
N THR A 16 1.97 5.95 4.69
CA THR A 16 0.74 5.37 4.15
C THR A 16 0.97 3.96 3.64
N TYR A 17 -0.11 3.20 3.58
CA TYR A 17 -0.07 1.88 2.96
C TYR A 17 -1.08 1.82 1.82
N HIS A 18 -0.85 0.89 0.90
CA HIS A 18 -1.66 0.72 -0.29
C HIS A 18 -2.20 -0.71 -0.35
N TRP A 19 -3.31 -0.89 -1.06
CA TRP A 19 -3.88 -2.22 -1.28
C TRP A 19 -4.34 -2.42 -2.71
N GLU A 20 -4.35 -1.34 -3.50
CA GLU A 20 -4.75 -1.40 -4.91
C GLU A 20 -3.53 -1.38 -5.80
N THR A 21 -3.41 -2.38 -6.67
CA THR A 21 -2.30 -2.44 -7.61
C THR A 21 -2.40 -1.37 -8.69
N SER A 22 -3.60 -0.86 -8.93
CA SER A 22 -3.83 0.21 -9.91
C SER A 22 -3.60 1.61 -9.34
N CYS A 23 -3.29 1.72 -8.06
CA CYS A 23 -3.03 3.00 -7.43
C CYS A 23 -1.75 3.63 -8.01
N SER A 24 -1.84 4.89 -8.44
CA SER A 24 -0.69 5.56 -9.04
C SER A 24 0.44 5.80 -8.06
N LYS A 25 0.15 5.79 -6.77
CA LYS A 25 1.16 5.98 -5.73
C LYS A 25 1.71 4.66 -5.21
N ASN A 26 1.13 3.55 -5.64
CA ASN A 26 1.60 2.22 -5.24
C ASN A 26 2.70 1.78 -6.21
N ASN A 27 3.93 2.10 -5.86
CA ASN A 27 5.10 1.78 -6.68
C ASN A 27 5.81 0.54 -6.16
N TYR A 28 5.08 -0.37 -5.55
CA TYR A 28 5.64 -1.59 -5.00
C TYR A 28 6.40 -2.38 -6.08
N SER A 29 7.57 -2.85 -5.71
CA SER A 29 8.37 -3.75 -6.54
C SER A 29 8.95 -4.83 -5.65
N SER A 30 8.86 -6.07 -6.08
CA SER A 30 9.44 -7.18 -5.32
C SER A 30 10.96 -7.10 -5.21
N ASN A 31 11.58 -6.31 -6.09
CA ASN A 31 13.03 -6.12 -6.09
C ASN A 31 13.47 -4.89 -5.28
N ASP A 32 12.53 -4.13 -4.76
CA ASP A 32 12.84 -2.91 -4.03
C ASP A 32 12.88 -3.21 -2.52
N PRO A 33 14.05 -3.09 -1.87
CA PRO A 33 14.16 -3.40 -0.44
C PRO A 33 13.42 -2.42 0.46
N ASN A 34 13.02 -1.26 -0.07
CA ASN A 34 12.28 -0.26 0.70
C ASN A 34 10.78 -0.52 0.72
N TRP A 35 10.29 -1.41 -0.11
CA TRP A 35 8.87 -1.75 -0.16
C TRP A 35 8.60 -3.08 0.52
N VAL A 36 7.46 -3.14 1.21
CA VAL A 36 7.05 -4.32 1.97
C VAL A 36 5.65 -4.73 1.54
N LYS A 37 5.44 -6.03 1.40
CA LYS A 37 4.13 -6.61 1.11
C LYS A 37 3.77 -7.55 2.25
N ILE A 38 2.65 -7.26 2.92
CA ILE A 38 2.21 -8.06 4.06
C ILE A 38 0.72 -8.37 3.95
N ASN A 39 0.27 -9.37 4.70
CA ASN A 39 -1.13 -9.79 4.71
C ASN A 39 -1.91 -9.23 5.89
N THR A 40 -1.24 -8.53 6.81
CA THR A 40 -1.87 -7.91 7.96
C THR A 40 -1.82 -6.40 7.81
N LYS A 41 -2.86 -5.72 8.30
CA LYS A 41 -2.98 -4.27 8.17
C LYS A 41 -1.87 -3.57 8.96
N PRO A 42 -1.03 -2.76 8.30
CA PRO A 42 0.02 -2.02 9.00
C PRO A 42 -0.53 -0.83 9.78
N SER A 43 0.26 -0.36 10.75
CA SER A 43 -0.10 0.80 11.57
C SER A 43 0.24 2.10 10.84
N LYS A 44 -0.33 2.28 9.65
CA LYS A 44 -0.07 3.44 8.80
C LYS A 44 -1.38 4.03 8.32
N GLU A 45 -1.31 5.22 7.71
CA GLU A 45 -2.47 5.88 7.14
C GLU A 45 -2.91 5.20 5.85
N GLN A 46 -4.20 5.26 5.57
CA GLN A 46 -4.73 4.74 4.31
C GLN A 46 -4.40 5.70 3.17
N CYS A 47 -3.95 5.15 2.05
CA CYS A 47 -3.68 5.97 0.86
C CYS A 47 -5.00 6.48 0.28
N ASN A 48 -5.09 7.80 0.09
CA ASN A 48 -6.31 8.40 -0.46
C ASN A 48 -6.58 7.98 -1.90
N GLU A 49 -5.54 7.74 -2.68
CA GLU A 49 -5.68 7.24 -4.05
C GLU A 49 -6.29 5.85 -4.07
N CYS A 50 -5.81 4.98 -3.20
CA CYS A 50 -6.37 3.64 -3.11
C CYS A 50 -7.83 3.67 -2.68
N LYS A 51 -8.16 4.56 -1.74
CA LYS A 51 -9.56 4.71 -1.29
C LYS A 51 -10.47 5.15 -2.41
N GLY A 52 -9.94 5.92 -3.35
CA GLY A 52 -10.72 6.43 -4.49
C GLY A 52 -10.89 5.44 -5.62
N LYS A 53 -10.25 4.30 -5.55
CA LYS A 53 -10.43 3.28 -6.58
C LYS A 53 -11.70 2.48 -6.31
#